data_b02e984fe813397c6df31ee4eeae3731
#
_entry.id   b02e984fe813397c6df31ee4eeae3731
#
_cell.length_a   1.000
_cell.length_b   1.000
_cell.length_c   1.000
_cell.angle_alpha   90.00
_cell.angle_beta   90.00
_cell.angle_gamma   90.00
#
_symmetry.space_group_name_H-M   'P 1'
#
loop_
_entity.id
_entity.type
_entity.pdbx_description
1 polymer ?
#
loop_
_entity_poly.entity_id
_entity_poly.type
_entity_poly.pdbx_seq_one_letter_code
_entity_poly.pdbx_strand_id
1 'polypeptide(L)'
;MEKSSDGFVRADQIDLKSLDEQLERHLNRAWTMEKNKKKEEDSTFINNNNNSRSILSTNNNGLNLITTTTTATKVVRKERKEWEIDPSKLTIKSAIARGTFGTVHRGIYDGLDVAVKMLDWGEEGHRTESEIATLRADFTQEVAVWHKLEHPNVTKFIGATMGTSELQIQTDNGPIGMPSNVCCVVVEYLPGGTLKGYLIKNRRRKLAFNVVVHLALDLARGLSYLHSQKIVHRDVKTENMLLDKTRTVKIADFGVARVEASNPNDMTGETGTLGYMAPEVLNGNPYNRKCDVYSFGICLWEIYCCDMPYPDLSFSEVTTAVVRQNLRPEIPRCCPSSLANVMKRCWDASPDKRPEMEEVVSMLEAIDTSKGGGMIPVDQPQGCLCFRKYRGP
;
A
#
# COMPACT_ATOMS: atom_id res chain seq x y z
N MET A 1 48.18 -10.11 -5.11
CA MET A 1 46.93 -10.79 -4.79
C MET A 1 46.43 -10.25 -3.45
N GLU A 2 45.79 -9.11 -3.47
CA GLU A 2 45.20 -8.49 -2.30
C GLU A 2 43.70 -8.74 -2.33
N LYS A 3 43.21 -9.40 -1.27
CA LYS A 3 41.78 -9.58 -1.00
C LYS A 3 41.28 -8.29 -0.35
N SER A 4 40.47 -7.51 -1.08
CA SER A 4 39.66 -6.44 -0.47
C SER A 4 38.46 -7.05 0.22
N SER A 5 38.42 -6.85 1.51
CA SER A 5 37.32 -7.22 2.41
C SER A 5 36.41 -6.01 2.58
N ASP A 6 35.57 -5.70 1.61
CA ASP A 6 34.46 -4.76 1.79
C ASP A 6 33.19 -5.35 1.18
N GLY A 7 32.38 -5.98 2.06
CA GLY A 7 31.10 -6.60 1.73
C GLY A 7 29.97 -5.58 1.50
N PHE A 8 30.25 -4.39 0.96
CA PHE A 8 29.24 -3.40 0.63
C PHE A 8 28.87 -3.49 -0.85
N VAL A 9 27.69 -4.01 -1.14
CA VAL A 9 27.09 -3.91 -2.47
C VAL A 9 26.66 -2.45 -2.68
N ARG A 10 27.18 -1.80 -3.73
CA ARG A 10 26.78 -0.44 -4.09
C ARG A 10 25.31 -0.42 -4.50
N ALA A 11 24.62 0.69 -4.19
CA ALA A 11 23.18 0.85 -4.47
C ALA A 11 22.83 0.73 -5.97
N ASP A 12 23.81 0.95 -6.86
CA ASP A 12 23.73 0.76 -8.31
C ASP A 12 23.92 -0.71 -8.76
N GLN A 13 24.31 -1.60 -7.85
CA GLN A 13 24.48 -3.04 -8.07
C GLN A 13 23.34 -3.89 -7.47
N ILE A 14 22.37 -3.26 -6.79
CA ILE A 14 21.18 -3.96 -6.32
C ILE A 14 20.28 -4.19 -7.52
N ASP A 15 20.20 -5.42 -7.97
CA ASP A 15 19.26 -5.85 -9.00
C ASP A 15 17.84 -5.83 -8.45
N LEU A 16 17.23 -4.64 -8.51
CA LEU A 16 15.84 -4.40 -8.12
C LEU A 16 14.87 -5.31 -8.88
N LYS A 17 15.24 -5.73 -10.09
CA LYS A 17 14.44 -6.64 -10.91
C LYS A 17 14.40 -8.05 -10.32
N SER A 18 15.51 -8.53 -9.79
CA SER A 18 15.58 -9.84 -9.10
C SER A 18 14.80 -9.84 -7.78
N LEU A 19 14.76 -8.71 -7.07
CA LEU A 19 13.97 -8.53 -5.84
C LEU A 19 12.46 -8.51 -6.15
N ASP A 20 12.06 -7.82 -7.20
CA ASP A 20 10.66 -7.79 -7.67
C ASP A 20 10.21 -9.17 -8.16
N GLU A 21 11.03 -9.89 -8.91
CA GLU A 21 10.73 -11.25 -9.37
C GLU A 21 10.64 -12.28 -8.23
N GLN A 22 11.39 -12.09 -7.14
CA GLN A 22 11.28 -12.94 -5.96
C GLN A 22 10.00 -12.64 -5.18
N LEU A 23 9.62 -11.37 -5.09
CA LEU A 23 8.39 -10.92 -4.46
C LEU A 23 7.16 -11.39 -5.25
N GLU A 24 7.18 -11.26 -6.59
CA GLU A 24 6.12 -11.80 -7.46
C GLU A 24 5.95 -13.32 -7.32
N ARG A 25 7.05 -14.08 -7.23
CA ARG A 25 6.98 -15.53 -7.03
C ARG A 25 6.37 -15.91 -5.67
N HIS A 26 6.61 -15.12 -4.63
CA HIS A 26 6.02 -15.33 -3.30
C HIS A 26 4.53 -14.96 -3.27
N LEU A 27 4.16 -13.84 -3.86
CA LEU A 27 2.78 -13.39 -3.98
C LEU A 27 1.94 -14.37 -4.82
N ASN A 28 2.49 -14.87 -5.93
CA ASN A 28 1.83 -15.88 -6.76
C ASN A 28 1.67 -17.24 -6.04
N ARG A 29 2.59 -17.61 -5.15
CA ARG A 29 2.44 -18.83 -4.31
C ARG A 29 1.36 -18.65 -3.24
N ALA A 30 1.33 -17.51 -2.55
CA ALA A 30 0.31 -17.20 -1.56
C ALA A 30 -1.10 -17.19 -2.20
N TRP A 31 -1.23 -16.57 -3.38
CA TRP A 31 -2.47 -16.53 -4.17
C TRP A 31 -2.92 -17.92 -4.62
N THR A 32 -1.99 -18.76 -5.04
CA THR A 32 -2.29 -20.14 -5.46
C THR A 32 -2.75 -21.00 -4.29
N MET A 33 -2.19 -20.82 -3.10
CA MET A 33 -2.62 -21.49 -1.89
C MET A 33 -4.02 -21.07 -1.43
N GLU A 34 -4.33 -19.78 -1.49
CA GLU A 34 -5.66 -19.26 -1.16
C GLU A 34 -6.73 -19.72 -2.16
N LYS A 35 -6.39 -19.78 -3.46
CA LYS A 35 -7.27 -20.31 -4.51
C LYS A 35 -7.54 -21.80 -4.35
N ASN A 36 -6.57 -22.58 -3.89
CA ASN A 36 -6.74 -24.02 -3.64
C ASN A 36 -7.61 -24.25 -2.39
N LYS A 37 -7.48 -23.43 -1.35
CA LYS A 37 -8.31 -23.50 -0.14
C LYS A 37 -9.78 -23.20 -0.45
N LYS A 38 -10.07 -22.17 -1.25
CA LYS A 38 -11.44 -21.89 -1.74
C LYS A 38 -12.03 -23.00 -2.59
N LYS A 39 -11.21 -23.68 -3.43
CA LYS A 39 -11.69 -24.84 -4.21
C LYS A 39 -12.05 -26.04 -3.36
N GLU A 40 -11.37 -26.25 -2.24
CA GLU A 40 -11.70 -27.31 -1.28
C GLU A 40 -12.98 -26.99 -0.51
N GLU A 41 -13.22 -25.73 -0.16
CA GLU A 41 -14.47 -25.29 0.50
C GLU A 41 -15.67 -25.37 -0.44
N ASP A 42 -15.56 -24.94 -1.70
CA ASP A 42 -16.64 -25.04 -2.70
C ASP A 42 -16.96 -26.48 -3.08
N SER A 43 -15.98 -27.39 -3.07
CA SER A 43 -16.22 -28.81 -3.36
C SER A 43 -16.99 -29.54 -2.25
N THR A 44 -16.96 -29.04 -1.02
CA THR A 44 -17.75 -29.57 0.10
C THR A 44 -19.21 -29.12 0.07
N PHE A 45 -19.54 -27.98 -0.58
CA PHE A 45 -20.92 -27.49 -0.71
C PHE A 45 -21.70 -28.12 -1.87
N ILE A 46 -21.07 -28.68 -2.88
CA ILE A 46 -21.75 -29.26 -4.07
C ILE A 46 -22.31 -30.68 -3.82
N ASN A 47 -21.88 -31.36 -2.79
CA ASN A 47 -22.33 -32.73 -2.50
C ASN A 47 -23.64 -32.88 -1.73
N ASN A 48 -24.32 -31.79 -1.38
CA ASN A 48 -25.56 -31.87 -0.57
C ASN A 48 -26.86 -31.47 -1.26
N ASN A 49 -26.88 -31.25 -2.58
CA ASN A 49 -28.13 -30.88 -3.27
C ASN A 49 -28.34 -31.62 -4.60
N ASN A 50 -28.43 -32.95 -4.54
CA ASN A 50 -29.02 -33.75 -5.62
C ASN A 50 -30.15 -34.62 -5.06
N ASN A 51 -31.31 -34.04 -4.94
CA ASN A 51 -32.58 -34.77 -4.98
C ASN A 51 -33.75 -33.79 -5.12
N SER A 52 -34.27 -33.67 -6.35
CA SER A 52 -35.72 -33.56 -6.62
C SER A 52 -35.97 -33.25 -8.10
N ARG A 53 -36.35 -34.28 -8.77
CA ARG A 53 -37.32 -34.51 -9.88
C ARG A 53 -37.87 -33.36 -10.73
N SER A 54 -37.69 -33.63 -12.02
CA SER A 54 -38.37 -33.19 -13.24
C SER A 54 -39.91 -33.16 -13.19
N ILE A 55 -40.53 -32.18 -13.91
CA ILE A 55 -41.77 -32.38 -14.69
C ILE A 55 -41.69 -31.49 -15.97
N LEU A 56 -41.85 -32.14 -17.11
CA LEU A 56 -42.09 -31.56 -18.45
C LEU A 56 -43.51 -31.01 -18.57
N SER A 57 -43.68 -29.93 -19.32
CA SER A 57 -44.88 -29.74 -20.11
C SER A 57 -44.62 -28.85 -21.37
N THR A 58 -44.81 -29.43 -22.50
CA THR A 58 -44.88 -28.84 -23.84
C THR A 58 -46.22 -28.13 -24.04
N ASN A 59 -46.26 -27.03 -24.82
CA ASN A 59 -47.23 -26.91 -25.92
C ASN A 59 -46.92 -25.73 -26.87
N ASN A 60 -47.04 -26.08 -28.18
CA ASN A 60 -46.98 -25.24 -29.35
C ASN A 60 -48.20 -24.30 -29.44
N ASN A 61 -48.04 -23.14 -30.09
CA ASN A 61 -48.69 -22.79 -31.36
C ASN A 61 -48.41 -21.33 -31.75
N GLY A 62 -48.09 -21.16 -32.98
CA GLY A 62 -47.72 -19.98 -33.69
C GLY A 62 -48.82 -18.98 -34.00
N LEU A 63 -48.37 -17.79 -34.40
CA LEU A 63 -48.92 -17.03 -35.53
C LEU A 63 -48.06 -15.77 -35.79
N ASN A 64 -47.63 -15.61 -37.02
CA ASN A 64 -46.92 -14.44 -37.55
C ASN A 64 -47.79 -13.19 -37.52
N LEU A 65 -47.24 -12.09 -37.00
CA LEU A 65 -47.65 -10.75 -37.42
C LEU A 65 -46.41 -9.86 -37.53
N ILE A 66 -46.11 -9.49 -38.76
CA ILE A 66 -45.06 -8.51 -39.09
C ILE A 66 -45.60 -7.14 -38.73
N THR A 67 -45.08 -6.54 -37.69
CA THR A 67 -45.26 -5.12 -37.40
C THR A 67 -43.87 -4.48 -37.35
N THR A 68 -43.57 -3.70 -38.36
CA THR A 68 -42.40 -2.82 -38.42
C THR A 68 -42.55 -1.75 -37.36
N THR A 69 -41.94 -1.97 -36.21
CA THR A 69 -41.76 -0.95 -35.16
C THR A 69 -40.34 -0.46 -35.23
N THR A 70 -40.20 0.79 -35.67
CA THR A 70 -38.95 1.58 -35.53
C THR A 70 -38.58 1.68 -34.06
N THR A 71 -37.72 0.79 -33.62
CA THR A 71 -37.14 0.84 -32.24
C THR A 71 -36.12 1.97 -32.23
N ALA A 72 -36.54 3.12 -31.74
CA ALA A 72 -35.62 4.11 -31.22
C ALA A 72 -34.81 3.43 -30.12
N THR A 73 -33.56 3.11 -30.37
CA THR A 73 -32.60 2.64 -29.39
C THR A 73 -32.49 3.72 -28.33
N LYS A 74 -33.23 3.56 -27.26
CA LYS A 74 -33.01 4.29 -26.00
C LYS A 74 -31.60 3.93 -25.56
N VAL A 75 -30.64 4.81 -25.84
CA VAL A 75 -29.33 4.76 -25.22
C VAL A 75 -29.58 4.88 -23.71
N VAL A 76 -29.61 3.74 -23.03
CA VAL A 76 -29.63 3.70 -21.57
C VAL A 76 -28.31 4.33 -21.15
N ARG A 77 -28.32 5.63 -20.82
CA ARG A 77 -27.20 6.28 -20.16
C ARG A 77 -27.02 5.52 -18.85
N LYS A 78 -25.97 4.66 -18.81
CA LYS A 78 -25.50 4.02 -17.59
C LYS A 78 -25.22 5.16 -16.60
N GLU A 79 -25.93 5.22 -15.50
CA GLU A 79 -25.67 6.21 -14.45
C GLU A 79 -24.20 6.05 -14.05
N ARG A 80 -23.40 7.11 -14.21
CA ARG A 80 -22.00 7.13 -13.78
C ARG A 80 -21.98 7.03 -12.26
N LYS A 81 -21.11 6.17 -11.74
CA LYS A 81 -20.88 6.11 -10.30
C LYS A 81 -20.23 7.41 -9.83
N GLU A 82 -20.48 7.81 -8.59
CA GLU A 82 -19.99 9.07 -8.01
C GLU A 82 -18.48 9.27 -8.17
N TRP A 83 -17.73 8.19 -8.11
CA TRP A 83 -16.27 8.20 -8.25
C TRP A 83 -15.77 8.05 -9.70
N GLU A 84 -16.65 7.85 -10.67
CA GLU A 84 -16.27 7.59 -12.05
C GLU A 84 -15.94 8.88 -12.79
N ILE A 85 -14.69 9.00 -13.25
CA ILE A 85 -14.21 10.17 -14.00
C ILE A 85 -14.61 10.09 -15.48
N ASP A 86 -14.53 11.22 -16.16
CA ASP A 86 -14.64 11.33 -17.59
C ASP A 86 -13.28 11.04 -18.25
N PRO A 87 -13.08 9.88 -18.90
CA PRO A 87 -11.80 9.52 -19.48
C PRO A 87 -11.33 10.47 -20.58
N SER A 88 -12.24 11.18 -21.26
CA SER A 88 -11.90 12.15 -22.29
C SER A 88 -11.15 13.38 -21.75
N LYS A 89 -11.27 13.66 -20.45
CA LYS A 89 -10.58 14.76 -19.76
C LYS A 89 -9.23 14.33 -19.16
N LEU A 90 -8.89 13.05 -19.23
CA LEU A 90 -7.66 12.50 -18.68
C LEU A 90 -6.59 12.36 -19.76
N THR A 91 -5.51 13.10 -19.62
CA THR A 91 -4.30 12.95 -20.45
C THR A 91 -3.23 12.26 -19.62
N ILE A 92 -2.86 11.03 -20.00
CA ILE A 92 -1.81 10.25 -19.36
C ILE A 92 -0.48 10.58 -20.03
N LYS A 93 0.56 10.89 -19.22
CA LYS A 93 1.91 11.24 -19.67
C LYS A 93 2.90 10.11 -19.37
N SER A 94 4.15 10.47 -19.10
CA SER A 94 5.24 9.54 -18.80
C SER A 94 4.99 8.71 -17.55
N ALA A 95 5.47 7.47 -17.56
CA ALA A 95 5.53 6.63 -16.36
C ALA A 95 6.49 7.24 -15.34
N ILE A 96 6.08 7.28 -14.07
CA ILE A 96 6.85 7.80 -12.94
C ILE A 96 7.24 6.72 -11.93
N ALA A 97 6.50 5.61 -11.91
CA ALA A 97 6.82 4.43 -11.10
C ALA A 97 6.28 3.16 -11.74
N ARG A 98 6.93 2.05 -11.47
CA ARG A 98 6.46 0.70 -11.81
C ARG A 98 6.50 -0.14 -10.54
N GLY A 99 5.43 -0.84 -10.26
CA GLY A 99 5.30 -1.70 -9.09
C GLY A 99 4.56 -2.99 -9.42
N THR A 100 4.45 -3.85 -8.44
CA THR A 100 3.82 -5.17 -8.55
C THR A 100 2.37 -5.11 -9.02
N PHE A 101 1.67 -4.04 -8.70
CA PHE A 101 0.23 -3.87 -9.01
C PHE A 101 -0.04 -2.99 -10.24
N GLY A 102 0.98 -2.70 -11.04
CA GLY A 102 0.82 -1.90 -12.25
C GLY A 102 1.79 -0.73 -12.35
N THR A 103 1.55 0.14 -13.33
CA THR A 103 2.39 1.29 -13.62
C THR A 103 1.69 2.58 -13.19
N VAL A 104 2.43 3.48 -12.54
CA VAL A 104 1.95 4.81 -12.17
C VAL A 104 2.49 5.82 -13.19
N HIS A 105 1.61 6.58 -13.76
CA HIS A 105 1.91 7.64 -14.71
C HIS A 105 1.61 9.02 -14.12
N ARG A 106 2.36 10.03 -14.52
CA ARG A 106 1.92 11.41 -14.37
C ARG A 106 0.87 11.71 -15.43
N GLY A 107 -0.13 12.52 -15.10
CA GLY A 107 -1.17 12.92 -16.03
C GLY A 107 -1.72 14.30 -15.73
N ILE A 108 -2.70 14.71 -16.53
CA ILE A 108 -3.51 15.89 -16.31
C ILE A 108 -4.97 15.46 -16.40
N TYR A 109 -5.76 15.80 -15.40
CA TYR A 109 -7.20 15.62 -15.39
C TYR A 109 -7.88 16.96 -15.15
N ASP A 110 -8.67 17.40 -16.11
CA ASP A 110 -9.41 18.69 -16.04
C ASP A 110 -8.50 19.87 -15.63
N GLY A 111 -7.27 19.91 -16.15
CA GLY A 111 -6.25 20.94 -15.84
C GLY A 111 -5.43 20.70 -14.57
N LEU A 112 -5.74 19.69 -13.76
CA LEU A 112 -5.00 19.36 -12.54
C LEU A 112 -3.89 18.34 -12.81
N ASP A 113 -2.71 18.56 -12.21
CA ASP A 113 -1.64 17.54 -12.17
C ASP A 113 -2.08 16.36 -11.31
N VAL A 114 -2.04 15.16 -11.90
CA VAL A 114 -2.48 13.93 -11.26
C VAL A 114 -1.47 12.80 -11.41
N ALA A 115 -1.53 11.84 -10.52
CA ALA A 115 -0.91 10.54 -10.68
C ALA A 115 -2.00 9.50 -11.05
N VAL A 116 -1.69 8.68 -12.05
CA VAL A 116 -2.62 7.71 -12.62
C VAL A 116 -2.02 6.32 -12.41
N LYS A 117 -2.57 5.56 -11.48
CA LYS A 117 -2.22 4.15 -11.27
C LYS A 117 -3.02 3.32 -12.26
N MET A 118 -2.32 2.67 -13.15
CA MET A 118 -2.90 1.78 -14.15
C MET A 118 -2.79 0.35 -13.68
N LEU A 119 -3.93 -0.30 -13.56
CA LEU A 119 -4.04 -1.72 -13.21
C LEU A 119 -4.31 -2.49 -14.50
N ASP A 120 -3.29 -3.23 -14.93
CA ASP A 120 -3.39 -4.12 -16.08
C ASP A 120 -3.81 -5.51 -15.59
N TRP A 121 -4.97 -5.96 -16.04
CA TRP A 121 -5.49 -7.29 -15.71
C TRP A 121 -5.00 -8.38 -16.66
N GLY A 122 -3.99 -8.09 -17.47
CA GLY A 122 -3.37 -9.01 -18.42
C GLY A 122 -3.97 -8.93 -19.83
N GLU A 123 -3.23 -9.44 -20.80
CA GLU A 123 -3.64 -9.50 -22.19
C GLU A 123 -4.90 -10.36 -22.36
N GLU A 124 -5.73 -10.00 -23.36
CA GLU A 124 -6.92 -10.77 -23.71
C GLU A 124 -6.53 -12.24 -23.99
N GLY A 125 -7.15 -13.16 -23.24
CA GLY A 125 -6.95 -14.61 -23.38
C GLY A 125 -6.14 -15.30 -22.28
N HIS A 126 -5.45 -14.58 -21.40
CA HIS A 126 -4.70 -15.19 -20.29
C HIS A 126 -5.51 -15.38 -19.00
N ARG A 127 -6.67 -14.72 -18.88
CA ARG A 127 -7.56 -14.83 -17.72
C ARG A 127 -8.98 -15.18 -18.14
N THR A 128 -9.64 -15.94 -17.27
CA THR A 128 -11.05 -16.29 -17.47
C THR A 128 -11.95 -15.08 -17.19
N GLU A 129 -13.15 -15.04 -17.81
CA GLU A 129 -14.15 -14.01 -17.52
C GLU A 129 -14.49 -13.91 -16.02
N SER A 130 -14.49 -15.04 -15.30
CA SER A 130 -14.72 -15.10 -13.88
C SER A 130 -13.60 -14.39 -13.08
N GLU A 131 -12.34 -14.58 -13.48
CA GLU A 131 -11.19 -13.89 -12.84
C GLU A 131 -11.25 -12.38 -13.09
N ILE A 132 -11.60 -11.96 -14.30
CA ILE A 132 -11.76 -10.54 -14.63
C ILE A 132 -12.93 -9.92 -13.83
N ALA A 133 -14.04 -10.65 -13.69
CA ALA A 133 -15.19 -10.19 -12.90
C ALA A 133 -14.82 -10.01 -11.41
N THR A 134 -14.03 -10.93 -10.85
CA THR A 134 -13.52 -10.83 -9.48
C THR A 134 -12.63 -9.60 -9.32
N LEU A 135 -11.66 -9.40 -10.21
CA LEU A 135 -10.77 -8.23 -10.18
C LEU A 135 -11.53 -6.90 -10.29
N ARG A 136 -12.59 -6.86 -11.13
CA ARG A 136 -13.47 -5.69 -11.24
C ARG A 136 -14.26 -5.44 -9.96
N ALA A 137 -14.71 -6.49 -9.28
CA ALA A 137 -15.42 -6.38 -8.02
C ALA A 137 -14.48 -5.86 -6.92
N ASP A 138 -13.27 -6.41 -6.81
CA ASP A 138 -12.24 -6.00 -5.86
C ASP A 138 -11.85 -4.53 -6.08
N PHE A 139 -11.59 -4.13 -7.33
CA PHE A 139 -11.33 -2.75 -7.70
C PHE A 139 -12.48 -1.80 -7.31
N THR A 140 -13.71 -2.21 -7.59
CA THR A 140 -14.88 -1.39 -7.24
C THR A 140 -14.99 -1.20 -5.74
N GLN A 141 -14.70 -2.24 -4.96
CA GLN A 141 -14.71 -2.18 -3.50
C GLN A 141 -13.58 -1.28 -2.96
N GLU A 142 -12.36 -1.39 -3.48
CA GLU A 142 -11.23 -0.54 -3.13
C GLU A 142 -11.56 0.94 -3.37
N VAL A 143 -12.03 1.25 -4.56
CA VAL A 143 -12.41 2.62 -4.94
C VAL A 143 -13.56 3.14 -4.07
N ALA A 144 -14.56 2.30 -3.75
CA ALA A 144 -15.68 2.69 -2.91
C ALA A 144 -15.27 3.07 -1.49
N VAL A 145 -14.19 2.49 -0.98
CA VAL A 145 -13.59 2.86 0.30
C VAL A 145 -12.81 4.16 0.17
N TRP A 146 -11.94 4.26 -0.83
CA TRP A 146 -11.00 5.37 -0.96
C TRP A 146 -11.65 6.71 -1.31
N HIS A 147 -12.67 6.73 -2.20
CA HIS A 147 -13.26 7.99 -2.69
C HIS A 147 -13.91 8.84 -1.60
N LYS A 148 -14.21 8.26 -0.44
CA LYS A 148 -14.81 8.97 0.73
C LYS A 148 -13.77 9.55 1.69
N LEU A 149 -12.48 9.25 1.47
CA LEU A 149 -11.43 9.68 2.38
C LEU A 149 -10.97 11.10 2.05
N GLU A 150 -11.03 11.97 3.06
CA GLU A 150 -10.55 13.34 2.97
C GLU A 150 -9.77 13.71 4.24
N HIS A 151 -8.44 13.78 4.11
CA HIS A 151 -7.55 14.14 5.22
C HIS A 151 -6.23 14.69 4.67
N PRO A 152 -5.59 15.70 5.32
CA PRO A 152 -4.33 16.29 4.82
C PRO A 152 -3.17 15.29 4.70
N ASN A 153 -3.15 14.23 5.51
CA ASN A 153 -2.12 13.20 5.49
C ASN A 153 -2.56 11.89 4.78
N VAL A 154 -3.59 11.96 3.95
CA VAL A 154 -4.02 10.88 3.06
C VAL A 154 -4.04 11.42 1.63
N THR A 155 -3.54 10.64 0.67
CA THR A 155 -3.53 11.02 -0.74
C THR A 155 -4.94 11.23 -1.24
N LYS A 156 -5.21 12.41 -1.81
CA LYS A 156 -6.53 12.79 -2.29
C LYS A 156 -6.92 11.96 -3.50
N PHE A 157 -8.01 11.25 -3.40
CA PHE A 157 -8.65 10.57 -4.50
C PHE A 157 -9.34 11.58 -5.43
N ILE A 158 -9.12 11.48 -6.74
CA ILE A 158 -9.74 12.32 -7.77
C ILE A 158 -10.86 11.56 -8.46
N GLY A 159 -10.60 10.28 -8.77
CA GLY A 159 -11.57 9.40 -9.38
C GLY A 159 -10.96 8.15 -9.96
N ALA A 160 -11.80 7.34 -10.59
CA ALA A 160 -11.37 6.10 -11.23
C ALA A 160 -12.17 5.84 -12.50
N THR A 161 -11.64 4.98 -13.37
CA THR A 161 -12.36 4.50 -14.54
C THR A 161 -12.05 3.04 -14.81
N MET A 162 -13.03 2.32 -15.30
CA MET A 162 -12.92 0.91 -15.65
C MET A 162 -13.00 0.73 -17.17
N GLY A 163 -11.91 0.25 -17.75
CA GLY A 163 -11.84 -0.30 -19.10
C GLY A 163 -12.51 0.56 -20.18
N THR A 164 -11.87 1.62 -20.65
CA THR A 164 -12.40 2.41 -21.73
C THR A 164 -11.39 2.53 -22.86
N SER A 165 -11.84 2.31 -24.10
CA SER A 165 -11.06 2.54 -25.30
C SER A 165 -10.77 4.03 -25.55
N GLU A 166 -11.33 4.92 -24.74
CA GLU A 166 -11.16 6.38 -24.86
C GLU A 166 -9.88 6.86 -24.15
N LEU A 167 -9.25 6.03 -23.31
CA LEU A 167 -8.00 6.39 -22.66
C LEU A 167 -6.84 6.34 -23.63
N GLN A 168 -6.02 7.39 -23.63
CA GLN A 168 -4.82 7.51 -24.46
C GLN A 168 -3.61 7.88 -23.62
N ILE A 169 -2.49 7.19 -23.83
CA ILE A 169 -1.18 7.59 -23.29
C ILE A 169 -0.49 8.46 -24.34
N GLN A 170 -0.06 9.65 -23.93
CA GLN A 170 0.77 10.51 -24.75
C GLN A 170 2.21 10.00 -24.71
N THR A 171 2.76 9.67 -25.87
CA THR A 171 4.16 9.28 -26.02
C THR A 171 4.86 10.21 -27.02
N ASP A 172 6.20 10.18 -27.05
CA ASP A 172 6.98 10.96 -28.01
C ASP A 172 6.64 10.61 -29.47
N ASN A 173 6.09 9.43 -29.71
CA ASN A 173 5.66 8.94 -31.05
C ASN A 173 4.15 9.18 -31.32
N GLY A 174 3.45 9.92 -30.46
CA GLY A 174 2.03 10.19 -30.54
C GLY A 174 1.19 9.42 -29.51
N PRO A 175 -0.14 9.62 -29.50
CA PRO A 175 -1.03 8.96 -28.57
C PRO A 175 -1.18 7.46 -28.87
N ILE A 176 -1.05 6.63 -27.85
CA ILE A 176 -1.32 5.18 -27.91
C ILE A 176 -2.62 4.90 -27.19
N GLY A 177 -3.57 4.25 -27.84
CA GLY A 177 -4.83 3.80 -27.24
C GLY A 177 -4.58 2.73 -26.18
N MET A 178 -5.40 2.75 -25.11
CA MET A 178 -5.34 1.76 -24.05
C MET A 178 -6.28 0.60 -24.30
N PRO A 179 -5.90 -0.64 -23.92
CA PRO A 179 -6.81 -1.77 -23.96
C PRO A 179 -8.07 -1.53 -23.11
N SER A 180 -9.20 -2.08 -23.52
CA SER A 180 -10.49 -1.94 -22.83
C SER A 180 -10.56 -2.60 -21.44
N ASN A 181 -9.56 -3.42 -21.12
CA ASN A 181 -9.45 -4.16 -19.84
C ASN A 181 -8.59 -3.45 -18.79
N VAL A 182 -8.06 -2.26 -19.07
CA VAL A 182 -7.25 -1.48 -18.13
C VAL A 182 -8.12 -0.64 -17.22
N CYS A 183 -7.89 -0.71 -15.90
CA CYS A 183 -8.49 0.17 -14.92
C CYS A 183 -7.52 1.23 -14.47
N CYS A 184 -8.02 2.42 -14.19
CA CYS A 184 -7.20 3.52 -13.71
C CYS A 184 -7.76 4.09 -12.41
N VAL A 185 -6.86 4.32 -11.43
CA VAL A 185 -7.13 5.15 -10.26
C VAL A 185 -6.36 6.46 -10.43
N VAL A 186 -7.06 7.57 -10.29
CA VAL A 186 -6.52 8.92 -10.43
C VAL A 186 -6.49 9.59 -9.08
N VAL A 187 -5.31 10.05 -8.68
CA VAL A 187 -5.06 10.71 -7.40
C VAL A 187 -4.27 12.00 -7.61
N GLU A 188 -4.19 12.85 -6.57
CA GLU A 188 -3.32 14.03 -6.62
C GLU A 188 -1.86 13.63 -6.92
N TYR A 189 -1.15 14.47 -7.69
CA TYR A 189 0.28 14.28 -7.93
C TYR A 189 1.10 14.88 -6.80
N LEU A 190 1.97 14.08 -6.19
CA LEU A 190 2.82 14.46 -5.06
C LEU A 190 4.30 14.53 -5.51
N PRO A 191 4.85 15.75 -5.74
CA PRO A 191 6.16 15.92 -6.37
C PRO A 191 7.35 15.62 -5.47
N GLY A 192 7.16 15.48 -4.15
CA GLY A 192 8.23 15.19 -3.20
C GLY A 192 8.78 13.75 -3.27
N GLY A 193 8.10 12.87 -4.02
CA GLY A 193 8.44 11.46 -4.13
C GLY A 193 8.13 10.67 -2.85
N THR A 194 8.74 9.49 -2.68
CA THR A 194 8.50 8.63 -1.53
C THR A 194 9.30 9.08 -0.30
N LEU A 195 8.74 8.84 0.88
CA LEU A 195 9.46 9.05 2.14
C LEU A 195 10.73 8.21 2.18
N LYS A 196 10.70 6.96 1.72
CA LYS A 196 11.89 6.11 1.57
C LYS A 196 13.00 6.80 0.78
N GLY A 197 12.68 7.33 -0.39
CA GLY A 197 13.65 8.06 -1.22
C GLY A 197 14.21 9.30 -0.52
N TYR A 198 13.39 9.99 0.26
CA TYR A 198 13.82 11.12 1.06
C TYR A 198 14.78 10.70 2.19
N LEU A 199 14.49 9.60 2.89
CA LEU A 199 15.34 9.06 3.96
C LEU A 199 16.70 8.59 3.41
N ILE A 200 16.72 7.89 2.28
CA ILE A 200 17.96 7.46 1.60
C ILE A 200 18.86 8.65 1.26
N LYS A 201 18.30 9.74 0.71
CA LYS A 201 19.04 10.96 0.41
C LYS A 201 19.67 11.60 1.67
N ASN A 202 19.05 11.40 2.83
CA ASN A 202 19.51 11.94 4.10
C ASN A 202 20.30 10.93 4.95
N ARG A 203 20.63 9.74 4.41
CA ARG A 203 21.26 8.64 5.17
C ARG A 203 22.55 9.07 5.89
N ARG A 204 23.39 9.89 5.26
CA ARG A 204 24.64 10.36 5.86
C ARG A 204 24.44 11.55 6.80
N ARG A 205 23.66 12.54 6.39
CA ARG A 205 23.44 13.79 7.13
C ARG A 205 22.49 13.66 8.29
N LYS A 206 21.60 12.64 8.23
CA LYS A 206 20.49 12.43 9.13
C LYS A 206 19.50 13.62 9.12
N LEU A 207 18.39 13.47 9.79
CA LEU A 207 17.36 14.52 9.86
C LEU A 207 17.45 15.24 11.21
N ALA A 208 17.17 16.54 11.22
CA ALA A 208 16.96 17.28 12.44
C ALA A 208 15.76 16.70 13.21
N PHE A 209 15.83 16.70 14.55
CA PHE A 209 14.85 16.00 15.38
C PHE A 209 13.42 16.53 15.23
N ASN A 210 13.25 17.82 15.04
CA ASN A 210 11.95 18.43 14.76
C ASN A 210 11.35 17.92 13.42
N VAL A 211 12.20 17.70 12.41
CA VAL A 211 11.75 17.12 11.13
C VAL A 211 11.32 15.66 11.30
N VAL A 212 12.08 14.87 12.09
CA VAL A 212 11.72 13.49 12.43
C VAL A 212 10.34 13.44 13.08
N VAL A 213 10.11 14.26 14.11
CA VAL A 213 8.83 14.29 14.83
C VAL A 213 7.69 14.77 13.92
N HIS A 214 7.96 15.77 13.05
CA HIS A 214 6.96 16.27 12.10
C HIS A 214 6.51 15.18 11.11
N LEU A 215 7.46 14.49 10.46
CA LEU A 215 7.14 13.40 9.53
C LEU A 215 6.39 12.25 10.24
N ALA A 216 6.78 11.93 11.47
CA ALA A 216 6.12 10.91 12.26
C ALA A 216 4.69 11.31 12.64
N LEU A 217 4.46 12.57 13.00
CA LEU A 217 3.14 13.12 13.30
C LEU A 217 2.21 13.07 12.09
N ASP A 218 2.70 13.47 10.92
CA ASP A 218 1.92 13.40 9.70
C ASP A 218 1.43 11.98 9.42
N LEU A 219 2.33 11.00 9.49
CA LEU A 219 1.98 9.58 9.31
C LEU A 219 1.01 9.10 10.38
N ALA A 220 1.27 9.44 11.65
CA ALA A 220 0.40 9.03 12.76
C ALA A 220 -1.02 9.61 12.63
N ARG A 221 -1.16 10.88 12.25
CA ARG A 221 -2.46 11.53 12.02
C ARG A 221 -3.21 10.92 10.87
N GLY A 222 -2.51 10.60 9.76
CA GLY A 222 -3.11 9.90 8.63
C GLY A 222 -3.65 8.52 9.02
N LEU A 223 -2.86 7.71 9.75
CA LEU A 223 -3.31 6.40 10.23
C LEU A 223 -4.43 6.50 11.27
N SER A 224 -4.36 7.48 12.19
CA SER A 224 -5.44 7.73 13.15
C SER A 224 -6.76 8.03 12.45
N TYR A 225 -6.72 8.85 11.38
CA TYR A 225 -7.90 9.11 10.57
C TYR A 225 -8.42 7.84 9.89
N LEU A 226 -7.58 7.04 9.23
CA LEU A 226 -8.00 5.77 8.61
C LEU A 226 -8.65 4.84 9.62
N HIS A 227 -8.05 4.67 10.79
CA HIS A 227 -8.59 3.83 11.87
C HIS A 227 -9.92 4.36 12.42
N SER A 228 -10.13 5.68 12.47
CA SER A 228 -11.42 6.29 12.83
C SER A 228 -12.52 5.96 11.81
N GLN A 229 -12.14 5.82 10.52
CA GLN A 229 -13.01 5.38 9.43
C GLN A 229 -13.16 3.85 9.36
N LYS A 230 -12.62 3.10 10.33
CA LYS A 230 -12.59 1.63 10.34
C LYS A 230 -11.83 1.01 9.18
N ILE A 231 -10.80 1.69 8.68
CA ILE A 231 -9.96 1.21 7.59
C ILE A 231 -8.61 0.79 8.15
N VAL A 232 -8.19 -0.44 7.84
CA VAL A 232 -6.87 -0.98 8.10
C VAL A 232 -6.08 -0.94 6.79
N HIS A 233 -4.91 -0.29 6.81
CA HIS A 233 -4.10 -0.08 5.60
C HIS A 233 -3.36 -1.36 5.17
N ARG A 234 -2.82 -2.11 6.12
CA ARG A 234 -2.14 -3.42 5.99
C ARG A 234 -0.79 -3.42 5.27
N ASP A 235 -0.40 -2.34 4.61
CA ASP A 235 0.92 -2.19 3.96
C ASP A 235 1.57 -0.82 4.29
N VAL A 236 1.60 -0.50 5.60
CA VAL A 236 2.26 0.70 6.10
C VAL A 236 3.77 0.52 6.00
N LYS A 237 4.39 1.29 5.08
CA LYS A 237 5.85 1.31 4.84
C LYS A 237 6.26 2.65 4.24
N THR A 238 7.52 3.01 4.36
CA THR A 238 8.03 4.31 3.89
C THR A 238 7.99 4.49 2.37
N GLU A 239 7.89 3.41 1.59
CA GLU A 239 7.65 3.41 0.15
C GLU A 239 6.24 3.89 -0.22
N ASN A 240 5.24 3.56 0.60
CA ASN A 240 3.83 3.94 0.39
C ASN A 240 3.48 5.30 1.01
N MET A 241 4.45 5.97 1.62
CA MET A 241 4.32 7.32 2.15
C MET A 241 4.90 8.31 1.14
N LEU A 242 4.07 9.18 0.60
CA LEU A 242 4.48 10.19 -0.37
C LEU A 242 4.62 11.55 0.29
N LEU A 243 5.47 12.38 -0.31
CA LEU A 243 5.71 13.74 0.15
C LEU A 243 5.14 14.74 -0.85
N ASP A 244 4.42 15.72 -0.35
CA ASP A 244 4.03 16.87 -1.15
C ASP A 244 5.20 17.86 -1.34
N LYS A 245 4.93 19.00 -1.97
CA LYS A 245 5.93 20.07 -2.20
C LYS A 245 6.45 20.71 -0.89
N THR A 246 5.68 20.63 0.19
CA THR A 246 6.03 21.17 1.52
C THR A 246 6.66 20.11 2.43
N ARG A 247 6.81 18.88 1.94
CA ARG A 247 7.28 17.68 2.65
C ARG A 247 6.28 17.17 3.69
N THR A 248 5.01 17.48 3.53
CA THR A 248 3.94 16.85 4.30
C THR A 248 3.81 15.40 3.85
N VAL A 249 3.76 14.46 4.81
CA VAL A 249 3.59 13.04 4.51
C VAL A 249 2.12 12.76 4.21
N LYS A 250 1.87 12.04 3.12
CA LYS A 250 0.54 11.55 2.73
C LYS A 250 0.58 10.05 2.50
N ILE A 251 -0.34 9.33 3.12
CA ILE A 251 -0.49 7.89 2.96
C ILE A 251 -1.06 7.62 1.56
N ALA A 252 -0.42 6.70 0.84
CA ALA A 252 -0.81 6.28 -0.50
C ALA A 252 -0.86 4.75 -0.60
N ASP A 253 -1.35 4.27 -1.73
CA ASP A 253 -1.46 2.85 -2.09
C ASP A 253 -2.39 2.05 -1.16
N PHE A 254 -3.69 2.14 -1.46
CA PHE A 254 -4.76 1.44 -0.76
C PHE A 254 -5.08 0.06 -1.36
N GLY A 255 -4.21 -0.47 -2.25
CA GLY A 255 -4.45 -1.71 -2.98
C GLY A 255 -4.68 -2.95 -2.12
N VAL A 256 -4.30 -2.91 -0.86
CA VAL A 256 -4.55 -3.98 0.12
C VAL A 256 -5.31 -3.48 1.36
N ALA A 257 -5.75 -2.23 1.37
CA ALA A 257 -6.54 -1.68 2.47
C ALA A 257 -7.91 -2.37 2.57
N ARG A 258 -8.42 -2.53 3.79
CA ARG A 258 -9.67 -3.20 4.04
C ARG A 258 -10.46 -2.50 5.16
N VAL A 259 -11.78 -2.55 5.06
CA VAL A 259 -12.65 -2.21 6.19
C VAL A 259 -12.42 -3.24 7.30
N GLU A 260 -12.15 -2.75 8.52
CA GLU A 260 -11.91 -3.59 9.69
C GLU A 260 -13.15 -4.44 9.99
N ALA A 261 -12.98 -5.75 10.02
CA ALA A 261 -14.07 -6.65 10.35
C ALA A 261 -14.47 -6.54 11.83
N SER A 262 -15.75 -6.69 12.12
CA SER A 262 -16.24 -6.70 13.50
C SER A 262 -15.70 -7.88 14.32
N ASN A 263 -15.42 -9.01 13.65
CA ASN A 263 -14.76 -10.16 14.24
C ASN A 263 -13.34 -10.25 13.68
N PRO A 264 -12.27 -10.16 14.50
CA PRO A 264 -10.89 -10.30 14.04
C PRO A 264 -10.59 -11.62 13.30
N ASN A 265 -11.32 -12.69 13.58
CA ASN A 265 -11.16 -13.97 12.88
C ASN A 265 -11.50 -13.89 11.39
N ASP A 266 -12.24 -12.87 10.96
CA ASP A 266 -12.55 -12.62 9.57
C ASP A 266 -11.42 -11.84 8.86
N MET A 267 -10.41 -11.41 9.61
CA MET A 267 -9.21 -10.73 9.11
C MET A 267 -8.01 -11.66 9.20
N THR A 268 -7.87 -12.49 8.20
CA THR A 268 -6.77 -13.44 8.06
C THR A 268 -6.07 -13.24 6.71
N GLY A 269 -4.89 -13.81 6.55
CA GLY A 269 -4.09 -13.77 5.33
C GLY A 269 -2.83 -12.92 5.48
N GLU A 270 -1.74 -13.43 4.92
CA GLU A 270 -0.46 -12.72 4.86
C GLU A 270 -0.55 -11.60 3.82
N THR A 271 -0.66 -10.38 4.30
CA THR A 271 -0.73 -9.19 3.44
C THR A 271 0.19 -8.11 3.98
N GLY A 272 1.00 -7.52 3.11
CA GLY A 272 1.93 -6.45 3.45
C GLY A 272 3.36 -6.75 3.02
N THR A 273 4.29 -5.90 3.43
CA THR A 273 5.70 -6.01 3.08
C THR A 273 6.48 -6.60 4.25
N LEU A 274 7.21 -7.71 4.00
CA LEU A 274 8.10 -8.32 4.98
C LEU A 274 9.05 -7.27 5.58
N GLY A 275 9.32 -7.34 6.87
CA GLY A 275 10.10 -6.33 7.59
C GLY A 275 9.25 -5.25 8.27
N TYR A 276 8.04 -4.98 7.76
CA TYR A 276 7.07 -4.08 8.41
C TYR A 276 5.87 -4.85 9.00
N MET A 277 5.66 -6.09 8.59
CA MET A 277 4.52 -6.89 9.02
C MET A 277 4.61 -7.25 10.51
N ALA A 278 3.49 -7.14 11.19
CA ALA A 278 3.36 -7.50 12.59
C ALA A 278 3.48 -9.03 12.80
N PRO A 279 3.97 -9.49 13.99
CA PRO A 279 4.16 -10.91 14.27
C PRO A 279 2.92 -11.77 14.07
N GLU A 280 1.73 -11.26 14.45
CA GLU A 280 0.46 -11.96 14.26
C GLU A 280 0.11 -12.16 12.80
N VAL A 281 0.41 -11.17 11.94
CA VAL A 281 0.19 -11.25 10.49
C VAL A 281 1.16 -12.25 9.86
N LEU A 282 2.44 -12.19 10.24
CA LEU A 282 3.48 -13.14 9.79
C LEU A 282 3.19 -14.58 10.21
N ASN A 283 2.45 -14.78 11.30
CA ASN A 283 2.03 -16.09 11.81
C ASN A 283 0.70 -16.57 11.20
N GLY A 284 0.05 -15.78 10.34
CA GLY A 284 -1.28 -16.11 9.80
C GLY A 284 -2.40 -16.07 10.86
N ASN A 285 -2.16 -15.43 12.01
CA ASN A 285 -3.16 -15.27 13.05
C ASN A 285 -4.17 -14.18 12.69
N PRO A 286 -5.37 -14.19 13.25
CA PRO A 286 -6.31 -13.08 13.15
C PRO A 286 -5.68 -11.77 13.63
N TYR A 287 -5.96 -10.68 12.92
CA TYR A 287 -5.40 -9.36 13.20
C TYR A 287 -6.47 -8.25 13.10
N ASN A 288 -6.14 -7.07 13.54
CA ASN A 288 -6.95 -5.87 13.46
C ASN A 288 -6.04 -4.66 13.12
N ARG A 289 -6.57 -3.44 13.25
CA ARG A 289 -5.81 -2.20 12.99
C ARG A 289 -4.50 -2.06 13.77
N LYS A 290 -4.27 -2.85 14.84
CA LYS A 290 -3.01 -2.85 15.60
C LYS A 290 -1.81 -3.37 14.78
N CYS A 291 -2.04 -4.05 13.66
CA CYS A 291 -0.96 -4.40 12.73
C CYS A 291 -0.34 -3.15 12.07
N ASP A 292 -1.16 -2.14 11.72
CA ASP A 292 -0.67 -0.86 11.20
C ASP A 292 0.15 -0.09 12.25
N VAL A 293 -0.22 -0.18 13.53
CA VAL A 293 0.52 0.44 14.64
C VAL A 293 1.92 -0.17 14.76
N TYR A 294 2.04 -1.49 14.59
CA TYR A 294 3.33 -2.16 14.55
C TYR A 294 4.19 -1.63 13.39
N SER A 295 3.63 -1.63 12.18
CA SER A 295 4.30 -1.16 10.97
C SER A 295 4.71 0.32 11.10
N PHE A 296 3.86 1.16 11.73
CA PHE A 296 4.21 2.52 12.08
C PHE A 296 5.44 2.60 12.98
N GLY A 297 5.57 1.72 13.98
CA GLY A 297 6.75 1.65 14.85
C GLY A 297 8.04 1.40 14.08
N ILE A 298 8.00 0.52 13.07
CA ILE A 298 9.12 0.27 12.17
C ILE A 298 9.43 1.51 11.29
N CYS A 299 8.39 2.13 10.69
CA CYS A 299 8.56 3.37 9.93
C CYS A 299 9.15 4.50 10.79
N LEU A 300 8.76 4.62 12.05
CA LEU A 300 9.28 5.63 12.98
C LEU A 300 10.78 5.43 13.22
N TRP A 301 11.23 4.20 13.35
CA TRP A 301 12.65 3.87 13.43
C TRP A 301 13.40 4.26 12.17
N GLU A 302 12.86 3.95 10.97
CA GLU A 302 13.45 4.35 9.70
C GLU A 302 13.55 5.87 9.56
N ILE A 303 12.50 6.61 9.92
CA ILE A 303 12.48 8.09 9.89
C ILE A 303 13.57 8.64 10.81
N TYR A 304 13.76 8.07 11.99
CA TYR A 304 14.78 8.52 12.91
C TYR A 304 16.19 8.17 12.45
N CYS A 305 16.42 6.92 12.04
CA CYS A 305 17.72 6.42 11.68
C CYS A 305 18.14 6.80 10.25
N CYS A 306 17.21 7.16 9.36
CA CYS A 306 17.43 7.27 7.92
C CYS A 306 18.18 6.04 7.39
N ASP A 307 17.77 4.84 7.80
CA ASP A 307 18.42 3.59 7.44
C ASP A 307 17.39 2.47 7.29
N MET A 308 17.80 1.32 6.75
CA MET A 308 16.92 0.16 6.62
C MET A 308 16.87 -0.62 7.94
N PRO A 309 15.68 -1.08 8.37
CA PRO A 309 15.57 -2.06 9.43
C PRO A 309 16.15 -3.40 8.95
N TYR A 310 16.86 -4.11 9.84
CA TYR A 310 17.41 -5.44 9.57
C TYR A 310 18.31 -5.56 8.32
N PRO A 311 19.36 -4.73 8.16
CA PRO A 311 20.15 -4.68 6.93
C PRO A 311 20.89 -5.97 6.60
N ASP A 312 21.19 -6.81 7.61
CA ASP A 312 22.00 -8.00 7.51
C ASP A 312 21.17 -9.30 7.41
N LEU A 313 19.85 -9.22 7.41
CA LEU A 313 18.95 -10.37 7.37
C LEU A 313 18.19 -10.45 6.05
N SER A 314 18.08 -11.67 5.53
CA SER A 314 17.16 -11.97 4.43
C SER A 314 15.70 -11.89 4.92
N PHE A 315 14.75 -11.78 4.01
CA PHE A 315 13.33 -11.68 4.36
C PHE A 315 12.82 -12.89 5.16
N SER A 316 13.28 -14.11 4.86
CA SER A 316 12.91 -15.31 5.63
C SER A 316 13.49 -15.32 7.03
N GLU A 317 14.72 -14.79 7.19
CA GLU A 317 15.36 -14.66 8.51
C GLU A 317 14.67 -13.60 9.35
N VAL A 318 14.29 -12.44 8.76
CA VAL A 318 13.52 -11.40 9.47
C VAL A 318 12.21 -11.97 9.98
N THR A 319 11.46 -12.69 9.14
CA THR A 319 10.18 -13.30 9.55
C THR A 319 10.36 -14.22 10.75
N THR A 320 11.33 -15.14 10.66
CA THR A 320 11.62 -16.09 11.75
C THR A 320 12.06 -15.36 13.03
N ALA A 321 12.95 -14.38 12.90
CA ALA A 321 13.49 -13.65 14.04
C ALA A 321 12.43 -12.75 14.73
N VAL A 322 11.59 -12.07 13.96
CA VAL A 322 10.51 -11.23 14.49
C VAL A 322 9.49 -12.05 15.26
N VAL A 323 9.08 -13.21 14.71
CA VAL A 323 8.04 -14.06 15.33
C VAL A 323 8.58 -14.88 16.50
N ARG A 324 9.72 -15.58 16.31
CA ARG A 324 10.20 -16.56 17.29
C ARG A 324 11.17 -15.97 18.32
N GLN A 325 11.95 -14.96 17.92
CA GLN A 325 12.99 -14.35 18.76
C GLN A 325 12.58 -12.96 19.28
N ASN A 326 11.40 -12.47 18.89
CA ASN A 326 10.94 -11.12 19.20
C ASN A 326 11.96 -10.04 18.80
N LEU A 327 12.66 -10.27 17.67
CA LEU A 327 13.62 -9.32 17.14
C LEU A 327 12.95 -8.00 16.75
N ARG A 328 13.59 -6.89 17.09
CA ARG A 328 13.20 -5.53 16.68
C ARG A 328 14.46 -4.76 16.25
N PRO A 329 14.32 -3.72 15.43
CA PRO A 329 15.46 -2.87 15.09
C PRO A 329 16.11 -2.28 16.33
N GLU A 330 17.43 -2.25 16.37
CA GLU A 330 18.17 -1.67 17.50
C GLU A 330 17.92 -0.16 17.57
N ILE A 331 17.45 0.33 18.72
CA ILE A 331 17.25 1.76 18.94
C ILE A 331 18.60 2.37 19.32
N PRO A 332 19.12 3.34 18.54
CA PRO A 332 20.40 3.97 18.81
C PRO A 332 20.44 4.63 20.20
N ARG A 333 21.59 4.56 20.87
CA ARG A 333 21.76 5.13 22.23
C ARG A 333 21.52 6.64 22.31
N CYS A 334 21.70 7.35 21.18
CA CYS A 334 21.44 8.79 21.09
C CYS A 334 19.95 9.11 20.97
N CYS A 335 19.08 8.12 20.72
CA CYS A 335 17.64 8.33 20.58
C CYS A 335 17.04 8.87 21.88
N PRO A 336 16.28 9.97 21.86
CA PRO A 336 15.57 10.47 23.02
C PRO A 336 14.64 9.41 23.59
N SER A 337 14.62 9.30 24.93
CA SER A 337 13.81 8.28 25.61
C SER A 337 12.31 8.37 25.32
N SER A 338 11.81 9.59 25.10
CA SER A 338 10.42 9.82 24.68
C SER A 338 10.11 9.17 23.33
N LEU A 339 10.96 9.37 22.30
CA LEU A 339 10.77 8.77 20.98
C LEU A 339 10.99 7.24 21.03
N ALA A 340 12.02 6.79 21.77
CA ALA A 340 12.28 5.36 21.97
C ALA A 340 11.09 4.64 22.65
N ASN A 341 10.39 5.32 23.55
CA ASN A 341 9.20 4.79 24.20
C ASN A 341 8.03 4.63 23.20
N VAL A 342 7.82 5.61 22.30
CA VAL A 342 6.81 5.48 21.23
C VAL A 342 7.09 4.26 20.37
N MET A 343 8.34 4.11 19.87
CA MET A 343 8.73 2.94 19.07
C MET A 343 8.42 1.63 19.79
N LYS A 344 8.89 1.49 21.05
CA LYS A 344 8.74 0.26 21.85
C LYS A 344 7.28 -0.10 22.09
N ARG A 345 6.42 0.89 22.34
CA ARG A 345 4.99 0.65 22.53
C ARG A 345 4.30 0.26 21.24
N CYS A 346 4.66 0.88 20.10
CA CYS A 346 4.04 0.60 18.81
C CYS A 346 4.36 -0.82 18.32
N TRP A 347 5.58 -1.30 18.49
CA TRP A 347 5.98 -2.63 18.01
C TRP A 347 5.99 -3.73 19.09
N ASP A 348 5.19 -3.58 20.14
CA ASP A 348 5.00 -4.66 21.14
C ASP A 348 4.56 -5.96 20.43
N ALA A 349 5.03 -7.09 20.95
CA ALA A 349 4.67 -8.40 20.39
C ALA A 349 3.16 -8.68 20.51
N SER A 350 2.53 -8.23 21.60
CA SER A 350 1.10 -8.36 21.84
C SER A 350 0.35 -7.18 21.21
N PRO A 351 -0.57 -7.39 20.25
CA PRO A 351 -1.36 -6.33 19.64
C PRO A 351 -2.13 -5.48 20.66
N ASP A 352 -2.67 -6.10 21.72
CA ASP A 352 -3.49 -5.43 22.74
C ASP A 352 -2.69 -4.42 23.59
N LYS A 353 -1.36 -4.60 23.67
CA LYS A 353 -0.47 -3.66 24.39
C LYS A 353 -0.05 -2.47 23.53
N ARG A 354 -0.26 -2.54 22.23
CA ARG A 354 0.04 -1.42 21.33
C ARG A 354 -1.00 -0.31 21.54
N PRO A 355 -0.59 0.96 21.54
CA PRO A 355 -1.53 2.09 21.69
C PRO A 355 -2.49 2.17 20.49
N GLU A 356 -3.56 2.93 20.63
CA GLU A 356 -4.33 3.41 19.46
C GLU A 356 -3.53 4.53 18.78
N MET A 357 -3.77 4.74 17.47
CA MET A 357 -3.02 5.78 16.73
C MET A 357 -3.27 7.19 17.27
N GLU A 358 -4.45 7.47 17.83
CA GLU A 358 -4.76 8.73 18.50
C GLU A 358 -3.85 8.96 19.74
N GLU A 359 -3.58 7.90 20.51
CA GLU A 359 -2.64 7.95 21.63
C GLU A 359 -1.21 8.16 21.13
N VAL A 360 -0.83 7.52 20.00
CA VAL A 360 0.49 7.74 19.37
C VAL A 360 0.68 9.19 18.95
N VAL A 361 -0.35 9.82 18.36
CA VAL A 361 -0.33 11.26 18.02
C VAL A 361 -0.06 12.07 19.27
N SER A 362 -0.81 11.85 20.35
CA SER A 362 -0.63 12.57 21.61
C SER A 362 0.77 12.39 22.21
N MET A 363 1.32 11.16 22.13
CA MET A 363 2.68 10.88 22.61
C MET A 363 3.74 11.62 21.79
N LEU A 364 3.57 11.74 20.48
CA LEU A 364 4.50 12.46 19.60
C LEU A 364 4.40 13.98 19.80
N GLU A 365 3.20 14.53 19.97
CA GLU A 365 2.97 15.95 20.24
C GLU A 365 3.58 16.41 21.58
N ALA A 366 3.66 15.52 22.56
CA ALA A 366 4.29 15.79 23.85
C ALA A 366 5.84 15.81 23.80
N ILE A 367 6.46 15.47 22.65
CA ILE A 367 7.93 15.44 22.52
C ILE A 367 8.48 16.87 22.37
N ASP A 368 9.32 17.29 23.33
CA ASP A 368 10.07 18.53 23.23
C ASP A 368 11.21 18.40 22.20
N THR A 369 11.08 19.07 21.07
CA THR A 369 12.08 19.09 20.00
C THR A 369 13.09 20.25 20.10
N SER A 370 12.93 21.17 21.07
CA SER A 370 13.75 22.38 21.19
C SER A 370 15.20 22.07 21.62
N LYS A 371 15.44 20.94 22.25
CA LYS A 371 16.74 20.53 22.79
C LYS A 371 17.56 19.66 21.83
N GLY A 372 17.17 19.57 20.55
CA GLY A 372 17.73 18.61 19.62
C GLY A 372 17.38 17.18 20.00
N GLY A 373 18.10 16.21 19.49
CA GLY A 373 17.88 14.78 19.74
C GLY A 373 17.82 13.93 18.48
N GLY A 374 18.18 14.54 17.32
CA GLY A 374 18.31 13.83 16.05
C GLY A 374 19.40 12.78 16.08
N MET A 375 19.43 11.91 15.07
CA MET A 375 20.45 10.89 14.91
C MET A 375 21.80 11.56 14.58
N ILE A 376 22.90 10.99 15.09
CA ILE A 376 24.24 11.50 14.85
C ILE A 376 24.63 11.21 13.41
N PRO A 377 25.10 12.23 12.61
CA PRO A 377 25.60 12.02 11.26
C PRO A 377 26.82 11.08 11.21
N VAL A 378 26.90 10.28 10.16
CA VAL A 378 28.00 9.30 10.00
C VAL A 378 29.37 9.98 9.88
N ASP A 379 29.41 11.19 9.31
CA ASP A 379 30.64 11.94 9.02
C ASP A 379 31.12 12.79 10.21
N GLN A 380 30.42 12.78 11.34
CA GLN A 380 30.89 13.45 12.54
C GLN A 380 31.92 12.55 13.27
N PRO A 381 33.18 13.01 13.47
CA PRO A 381 34.12 12.25 14.26
C PRO A 381 33.54 12.08 15.65
N GLN A 382 33.48 10.84 16.13
CA GLN A 382 33.20 10.53 17.52
C GLN A 382 34.36 11.07 18.37
N GLY A 383 34.33 12.38 18.60
CA GLY A 383 35.28 13.00 19.52
C GLY A 383 35.10 12.37 20.90
N CYS A 384 36.18 11.86 21.43
CA CYS A 384 36.31 11.35 22.79
C CYS A 384 36.03 12.50 23.78
N LEU A 385 34.77 12.83 24.00
CA LEU A 385 34.32 13.75 25.05
C LEU A 385 33.56 12.92 26.09
N CYS A 386 34.34 12.34 26.98
CA CYS A 386 33.87 11.97 28.30
C CYS A 386 33.05 13.16 28.87
N PHE A 387 31.77 12.92 29.24
CA PHE A 387 30.88 13.82 30.02
C PHE A 387 29.83 14.67 29.30
N ARG A 388 29.59 14.61 27.98
CA ARG A 388 28.32 15.14 27.46
C ARG A 388 27.58 14.06 26.68
N LYS A 389 26.32 13.75 27.10
CA LYS A 389 25.37 13.02 26.27
C LYS A 389 25.18 13.82 25.00
N TYR A 390 25.92 13.45 23.92
CA TYR A 390 25.79 14.10 22.62
C TYR A 390 24.45 13.68 22.05
N ARG A 391 23.60 14.66 21.83
CA ARG A 391 22.34 14.48 21.10
C ARG A 391 22.56 15.15 19.73
N GLY A 392 22.33 14.42 18.64
CA GLY A 392 22.39 14.97 17.31
C GLY A 392 21.38 16.13 17.13
N PRO A 393 21.44 16.83 15.98
CA PRO A 393 20.63 18.01 15.70
C PRO A 393 19.13 17.71 15.66
#